data_3d214ee99c47603c3105fca779daae39
#
_entry.id   3d214ee99c47603c3105fca779daae39
#
_cell.length_a   1.000
_cell.length_b   1.000
_cell.length_c   1.000
_cell.angle_alpha   90.00
_cell.angle_beta   90.00
_cell.angle_gamma   90.00
#
_symmetry.space_group_name_H-M   'P 1'
#
loop_
_entity.id
_entity.type
_entity.pdbx_description
1 polymer ?
#
loop_
_entity_poly.entity_id
_entity_poly.type
_entity_poly.pdbx_seq_one_letter_code
_entity_poly.pdbx_strand_id
1 'polypeptide(L)'
;MENYIVSARKYRPSTFESVVGQHALTTTLKNAIATNKLAHAYLFCGPRGVGKTTCARIFAKTINCMSPTAEGEACNQCESCTAFNEQRSYNIHELDAASNNSVDDIRQLVEQVRIPPQIGKYKVYIIDEVHMLSASAFNAFLKTLEEPPRHAIFILATTEKHKILPTILSRCQIYDFNRISVEDTVAHLAYVASKEGITAEPEALN
;
A
#
# COMPACT_ATOMS: atom_id res chain seq x y z
N MET A 1 3.60 -8.27 -30.34
CA MET A 1 3.15 -6.87 -30.10
C MET A 1 3.54 -6.53 -28.65
N GLU A 2 4.48 -5.63 -28.46
CA GLU A 2 4.79 -5.12 -27.12
C GLU A 2 3.58 -4.32 -26.64
N ASN A 3 2.97 -4.75 -25.52
CA ASN A 3 1.88 -4.02 -24.91
C ASN A 3 2.43 -2.69 -24.38
N TYR A 4 1.99 -1.59 -24.96
CA TYR A 4 2.34 -0.25 -24.48
C TYR A 4 1.88 -0.08 -23.02
N ILE A 5 2.82 0.17 -22.15
CA ILE A 5 2.56 0.44 -20.72
C ILE A 5 2.79 1.93 -20.49
N VAL A 6 1.79 2.65 -20.02
CA VAL A 6 1.91 4.08 -19.68
C VAL A 6 2.99 4.31 -18.62
N SER A 7 3.77 5.38 -18.75
CA SER A 7 4.92 5.69 -17.89
C SER A 7 4.57 5.70 -16.39
N ALA A 8 3.42 6.23 -16.01
CA ALA A 8 2.95 6.24 -14.62
C ALA A 8 2.80 4.82 -14.01
N ARG A 9 2.57 3.80 -14.82
CA ARG A 9 2.51 2.39 -14.40
C ARG A 9 3.88 1.72 -14.50
N LYS A 10 4.63 2.01 -15.54
CA LYS A 10 5.97 1.47 -15.80
C LYS A 10 6.98 1.87 -14.73
N TYR A 11 6.93 3.15 -14.27
CA TYR A 11 7.82 3.73 -13.28
C TYR A 11 7.21 3.82 -11.87
N ARG A 12 6.13 3.06 -11.62
CA ARG A 12 5.57 2.99 -10.27
C ARG A 12 6.61 2.39 -9.32
N PRO A 13 6.91 3.05 -8.18
CA PRO A 13 7.87 2.54 -7.22
C PRO A 13 7.57 1.10 -6.80
N SER A 14 8.61 0.26 -6.73
CA SER A 14 8.51 -1.15 -6.38
C SER A 14 9.27 -1.52 -5.11
N THR A 15 10.04 -0.58 -4.57
CA THR A 15 10.82 -0.68 -3.33
C THR A 15 10.55 0.52 -2.43
N PHE A 16 10.78 0.38 -1.13
CA PHE A 16 10.67 1.52 -0.20
C PHE A 16 11.63 2.66 -0.56
N GLU A 17 12.83 2.33 -1.02
CA GLU A 17 13.83 3.31 -1.43
C GLU A 17 13.37 4.13 -2.64
N SER A 18 12.63 3.52 -3.55
CA SER A 18 12.13 4.21 -4.75
C SER A 18 10.87 5.06 -4.51
N VAL A 19 10.28 5.03 -3.30
CA VAL A 19 9.14 5.89 -2.96
C VAL A 19 9.60 7.32 -2.80
N VAL A 20 9.05 8.21 -3.61
CA VAL A 20 9.46 9.62 -3.68
C VAL A 20 8.93 10.42 -2.49
N GLY A 21 9.80 11.20 -1.84
CA GLY A 21 9.41 12.20 -0.84
C GLY A 21 8.90 11.67 0.49
N GLN A 22 9.02 10.35 0.80
CA GLN A 22 8.44 9.74 2.01
C GLN A 22 9.48 8.98 2.87
N HIS A 23 10.74 9.40 2.88
CA HIS A 23 11.84 8.66 3.51
C HIS A 23 11.64 8.33 4.99
N ALA A 24 11.16 9.27 5.81
CA ALA A 24 10.92 9.05 7.23
C ALA A 24 9.86 7.96 7.46
N LEU A 25 8.80 7.96 6.64
CA LEU A 25 7.71 7.00 6.70
C LEU A 25 8.18 5.61 6.27
N THR A 26 8.86 5.49 5.14
CA THR A 26 9.37 4.21 4.63
C THR A 26 10.40 3.60 5.58
N THR A 27 11.26 4.42 6.19
CA THR A 27 12.20 3.97 7.24
C THR A 27 11.46 3.40 8.44
N THR A 28 10.38 4.06 8.88
CA THR A 28 9.57 3.57 10.02
C THR A 28 8.92 2.23 9.70
N LEU A 29 8.37 2.07 8.49
CA LEU A 29 7.79 0.80 8.04
C LEU A 29 8.85 -0.32 7.96
N LYS A 30 10.02 -0.04 7.41
CA LYS A 30 11.15 -0.99 7.37
C LYS A 30 11.57 -1.43 8.77
N ASN A 31 11.66 -0.50 9.71
CA ASN A 31 11.99 -0.81 11.11
C ASN A 31 10.92 -1.69 11.78
N ALA A 32 9.63 -1.45 11.51
CA ALA A 32 8.55 -2.28 12.02
C ALA A 32 8.66 -3.73 11.50
N ILE A 33 9.03 -3.90 10.22
CA ILE A 33 9.29 -5.21 9.62
C ILE A 33 10.50 -5.88 10.27
N ALA A 34 11.63 -5.17 10.34
CA ALA A 34 12.88 -5.71 10.87
C ALA A 34 12.77 -6.15 12.33
N THR A 35 12.01 -5.40 13.14
CA THR A 35 11.79 -5.70 14.56
C THR A 35 10.61 -6.65 14.81
N ASN A 36 9.93 -7.09 13.76
CA ASN A 36 8.71 -7.91 13.81
C ASN A 36 7.60 -7.30 14.69
N LYS A 37 7.49 -5.97 14.71
CA LYS A 37 6.48 -5.21 15.46
C LYS A 37 5.43 -4.67 14.52
N LEU A 38 4.66 -5.59 13.92
CA LEU A 38 3.60 -5.24 12.98
C LEU A 38 2.28 -5.04 13.72
N ALA A 39 1.59 -3.95 13.40
CA ALA A 39 0.21 -3.73 13.81
C ALA A 39 -0.75 -4.51 12.91
N HIS A 40 -1.95 -4.80 13.40
CA HIS A 40 -2.99 -5.44 12.59
C HIS A 40 -3.69 -4.47 11.63
N ALA A 41 -3.64 -3.17 11.91
CA ALA A 41 -4.25 -2.15 11.06
C ALA A 41 -3.37 -0.91 10.92
N TYR A 42 -3.24 -0.44 9.70
CA TYR A 42 -2.52 0.76 9.31
C TYR A 42 -3.48 1.71 8.59
N LEU A 43 -3.34 3.00 8.82
CA LEU A 43 -4.08 4.03 8.10
C LEU A 43 -3.09 5.01 7.45
N PHE A 44 -3.03 4.98 6.12
CA PHE A 44 -2.22 5.87 5.31
C PHE A 44 -3.07 7.08 4.88
N CYS A 45 -2.73 8.24 5.40
CA CYS A 45 -3.45 9.49 5.17
C CYS A 45 -2.61 10.44 4.31
N GLY A 46 -3.23 11.21 3.44
CA GLY A 46 -2.55 12.25 2.69
C GLY A 46 -3.18 12.55 1.34
N PRO A 47 -2.71 13.59 0.65
CA PRO A 47 -3.26 14.00 -0.65
C PRO A 47 -3.22 12.88 -1.70
N ARG A 48 -3.91 13.09 -2.81
CA ARG A 48 -3.83 12.17 -3.95
C ARG A 48 -2.44 12.25 -4.59
N GLY A 49 -1.94 11.10 -5.08
CA GLY A 49 -0.68 11.05 -5.84
C GLY A 49 0.61 11.00 -5.00
N VAL A 50 0.54 11.04 -3.66
CA VAL A 50 1.74 11.03 -2.79
C VAL A 50 2.31 9.63 -2.50
N GLY A 51 1.74 8.57 -3.10
CA GLY A 51 2.29 7.22 -3.00
C GLY A 51 1.67 6.31 -1.94
N LYS A 52 0.50 6.64 -1.35
CA LYS A 52 -0.18 5.82 -0.32
C LYS A 52 -0.38 4.37 -0.75
N THR A 53 -1.10 4.16 -1.85
CA THR A 53 -1.41 2.82 -2.38
C THR A 53 -0.14 2.11 -2.85
N THR A 54 0.81 2.82 -3.45
CA THR A 54 2.11 2.28 -3.84
C THR A 54 2.89 1.77 -2.63
N CYS A 55 2.98 2.58 -1.57
CA CYS A 55 3.66 2.19 -0.33
C CYS A 55 2.95 1.01 0.36
N ALA A 56 1.61 0.99 0.36
CA ALA A 56 0.82 -0.14 0.87
C ALA A 56 1.16 -1.45 0.14
N ARG A 57 1.28 -1.42 -1.18
CA ARG A 57 1.67 -2.58 -2.00
C ARG A 57 3.08 -3.06 -1.70
N ILE A 58 4.04 -2.14 -1.58
CA ILE A 58 5.44 -2.45 -1.23
C ILE A 58 5.49 -3.08 0.17
N PHE A 59 4.79 -2.49 1.13
CA PHE A 59 4.73 -2.99 2.50
C PHE A 59 4.11 -4.40 2.55
N ALA A 60 2.96 -4.61 1.91
CA ALA A 60 2.28 -5.91 1.84
C ALA A 60 3.17 -7.00 1.23
N LYS A 61 3.88 -6.69 0.14
CA LYS A 61 4.84 -7.59 -0.50
C LYS A 61 6.00 -7.92 0.43
N THR A 62 6.56 -6.92 1.09
CA THR A 62 7.76 -7.08 1.94
C THR A 62 7.49 -7.90 3.18
N ILE A 63 6.35 -7.72 3.87
CA ILE A 63 6.00 -8.52 5.06
C ILE A 63 5.72 -9.99 4.73
N ASN A 64 5.34 -10.30 3.49
CA ASN A 64 5.13 -11.65 3.00
C ASN A 64 6.36 -12.24 2.30
N CYS A 65 7.42 -11.46 2.12
CA CYS A 65 8.65 -11.94 1.52
C CYS A 65 9.30 -13.02 2.40
N MET A 66 9.70 -14.13 1.78
CA MET A 66 10.32 -15.26 2.48
C MET A 66 11.81 -15.03 2.77
N SER A 67 12.46 -14.14 2.00
CA SER A 67 13.89 -13.85 2.10
C SER A 67 14.13 -12.35 1.84
N PRO A 68 13.76 -11.45 2.79
CA PRO A 68 14.02 -10.02 2.63
C PRO A 68 15.52 -9.74 2.45
N THR A 69 15.86 -8.68 1.72
CA THR A 69 17.25 -8.25 1.55
C THR A 69 17.81 -7.67 2.85
N ALA A 70 19.14 -7.49 2.91
CA ALA A 70 19.79 -6.86 4.06
C ALA A 70 19.30 -5.42 4.32
N GLU A 71 18.88 -4.73 3.26
CA GLU A 71 18.32 -3.38 3.30
C GLU A 71 16.83 -3.37 3.71
N GLY A 72 16.23 -4.54 3.98
CA GLY A 72 14.82 -4.65 4.38
C GLY A 72 13.82 -4.48 3.24
N GLU A 73 14.22 -4.78 2.01
CA GLU A 73 13.36 -4.80 0.82
C GLU A 73 12.89 -6.22 0.48
N ALA A 74 11.82 -6.34 -0.29
CA ALA A 74 11.38 -7.62 -0.81
C ALA A 74 12.38 -8.18 -1.83
N CYS A 75 12.69 -9.49 -1.77
CA CYS A 75 13.69 -10.12 -2.63
C CYS A 75 13.30 -10.20 -4.11
N ASN A 76 12.02 -10.07 -4.45
CA ASN A 76 11.44 -10.21 -5.79
C ASN A 76 11.67 -11.57 -6.49
N GLN A 77 12.19 -12.57 -5.79
CA GLN A 77 12.54 -13.89 -6.35
C GLN A 77 11.78 -15.04 -5.68
N CYS A 78 11.37 -14.90 -4.41
CA CYS A 78 10.62 -15.95 -3.73
C CYS A 78 9.20 -16.07 -4.30
N GLU A 79 8.56 -17.21 -4.05
CA GLU A 79 7.23 -17.52 -4.55
C GLU A 79 6.20 -16.45 -4.21
N SER A 80 6.22 -15.94 -2.98
CA SER A 80 5.32 -14.85 -2.55
C SER A 80 5.53 -13.56 -3.35
N CYS A 81 6.79 -13.15 -3.56
CA CYS A 81 7.10 -11.96 -4.35
C CYS A 81 6.72 -12.12 -5.82
N THR A 82 7.01 -13.29 -6.41
CA THR A 82 6.70 -13.58 -7.80
C THR A 82 5.18 -13.59 -8.02
N ALA A 83 4.45 -14.28 -7.15
CA ALA A 83 2.99 -14.31 -7.20
C ALA A 83 2.38 -12.90 -7.11
N PHE A 84 2.91 -12.04 -6.25
CA PHE A 84 2.46 -10.66 -6.14
C PHE A 84 2.77 -9.85 -7.41
N ASN A 85 3.99 -9.94 -7.94
CA ASN A 85 4.40 -9.21 -9.14
C ASN A 85 3.56 -9.60 -10.36
N GLU A 86 3.16 -10.87 -10.45
CA GLU A 86 2.31 -11.42 -11.51
C GLU A 86 0.80 -11.24 -11.24
N GLN A 87 0.41 -10.52 -10.19
CA GLN A 87 -0.99 -10.26 -9.79
C GLN A 87 -1.80 -11.54 -9.52
N ARG A 88 -1.16 -12.60 -9.07
CA ARG A 88 -1.79 -13.88 -8.71
C ARG A 88 -1.62 -14.26 -7.24
N SER A 89 -1.32 -13.28 -6.39
CA SER A 89 -1.21 -13.53 -4.94
C SER A 89 -2.58 -13.81 -4.33
N TYR A 90 -2.69 -14.92 -3.61
CA TYR A 90 -3.86 -15.26 -2.80
C TYR A 90 -3.83 -14.64 -1.39
N ASN A 91 -2.76 -13.93 -1.05
CA ASN A 91 -2.54 -13.37 0.27
C ASN A 91 -2.67 -11.85 0.32
N ILE A 92 -2.55 -11.16 -0.81
CA ILE A 92 -2.62 -9.70 -0.88
C ILE A 92 -3.80 -9.33 -1.75
N HIS A 93 -4.80 -8.73 -1.12
CA HIS A 93 -6.05 -8.33 -1.74
C HIS A 93 -6.15 -6.81 -1.75
N GLU A 94 -6.52 -6.25 -2.89
CA GLU A 94 -6.76 -4.82 -3.05
C GLU A 94 -8.23 -4.56 -3.35
N LEU A 95 -8.80 -3.62 -2.62
CA LEU A 95 -10.17 -3.16 -2.80
C LEU A 95 -10.19 -1.65 -2.87
N ASP A 96 -10.80 -1.12 -3.91
CA ASP A 96 -11.09 0.30 -4.04
C ASP A 96 -12.51 0.55 -3.47
N ALA A 97 -12.60 1.25 -2.35
CA ALA A 97 -13.86 1.55 -1.70
C ALA A 97 -14.73 2.55 -2.49
N ALA A 98 -14.17 3.26 -3.48
CA ALA A 98 -14.97 4.07 -4.38
C ALA A 98 -15.87 3.23 -5.29
N SER A 99 -15.41 2.03 -5.65
CA SER A 99 -16.12 1.07 -6.52
C SER A 99 -16.81 -0.04 -5.74
N ASN A 100 -16.34 -0.37 -4.52
CA ASN A 100 -16.80 -1.48 -3.69
C ASN A 100 -17.10 -0.97 -2.27
N ASN A 101 -18.20 -0.26 -2.11
CA ASN A 101 -18.56 0.45 -0.87
C ASN A 101 -19.76 -0.15 -0.13
N SER A 102 -20.32 -1.23 -0.65
CA SER A 102 -21.49 -1.87 -0.05
C SER A 102 -21.13 -2.71 1.18
N VAL A 103 -22.13 -2.96 2.01
CA VAL A 103 -21.96 -3.84 3.18
C VAL A 103 -21.67 -5.28 2.75
N ASP A 104 -22.16 -5.71 1.60
CA ASP A 104 -21.98 -7.08 1.12
C ASP A 104 -20.55 -7.29 0.60
N ASP A 105 -19.94 -6.30 -0.07
CA ASP A 105 -18.53 -6.34 -0.46
C ASP A 105 -17.62 -6.52 0.78
N ILE A 106 -17.91 -5.77 1.85
CA ILE A 106 -17.14 -5.85 3.09
C ILE A 106 -17.40 -7.17 3.84
N ARG A 107 -18.63 -7.71 3.82
CA ARG A 107 -18.91 -9.03 4.41
C ARG A 107 -18.14 -10.14 3.72
N GLN A 108 -18.08 -10.13 2.39
CA GLN A 108 -17.28 -11.10 1.63
C GLN A 108 -15.79 -11.00 1.99
N LEU A 109 -15.26 -9.77 2.09
CA LEU A 109 -13.90 -9.55 2.53
C LEU A 109 -13.66 -10.11 3.94
N VAL A 110 -14.53 -9.82 4.89
CA VAL A 110 -14.44 -10.31 6.28
C VAL A 110 -14.47 -11.84 6.37
N GLU A 111 -15.25 -12.50 5.53
CA GLU A 111 -15.26 -13.97 5.46
C GLU A 111 -13.91 -14.52 4.95
N GLN A 112 -13.33 -13.90 3.92
CA GLN A 112 -12.03 -14.29 3.38
C GLN A 112 -10.88 -14.06 4.38
N VAL A 113 -10.99 -13.04 5.24
CA VAL A 113 -9.99 -12.73 6.27
C VAL A 113 -9.79 -13.89 7.25
N ARG A 114 -10.84 -14.67 7.52
CA ARG A 114 -10.80 -15.80 8.47
C ARG A 114 -9.96 -16.97 7.98
N ILE A 115 -9.72 -17.05 6.66
CA ILE A 115 -8.95 -18.15 6.05
C ILE A 115 -7.46 -17.82 6.17
N PRO A 116 -6.64 -18.63 6.86
CA PRO A 116 -5.21 -18.36 6.98
C PRO A 116 -4.49 -18.47 5.63
N PRO A 117 -3.33 -17.84 5.47
CA PRO A 117 -2.53 -17.95 4.25
C PRO A 117 -1.97 -19.36 4.10
N GLN A 118 -1.93 -19.86 2.87
CA GLN A 118 -1.28 -21.15 2.56
C GLN A 118 0.23 -20.98 2.36
N ILE A 119 0.65 -19.87 1.79
CA ILE A 119 2.03 -19.50 1.50
C ILE A 119 2.26 -18.09 2.04
N GLY A 120 3.39 -17.88 2.73
CA GLY A 120 3.67 -16.59 3.37
C GLY A 120 3.11 -16.49 4.78
N LYS A 121 3.28 -15.33 5.41
CA LYS A 121 2.97 -15.12 6.83
C LYS A 121 1.60 -14.49 7.07
N TYR A 122 1.18 -13.58 6.19
CA TYR A 122 0.04 -12.71 6.43
C TYR A 122 -0.92 -12.69 5.25
N LYS A 123 -2.22 -12.58 5.56
CA LYS A 123 -3.23 -12.08 4.63
C LYS A 123 -3.34 -10.58 4.76
N VAL A 124 -3.10 -9.86 3.69
CA VAL A 124 -3.07 -8.40 3.67
C VAL A 124 -4.22 -7.88 2.84
N TYR A 125 -4.97 -6.96 3.40
CA TYR A 125 -6.09 -6.30 2.76
C TYR A 125 -5.80 -4.81 2.63
N ILE A 126 -5.59 -4.35 1.42
CA ILE A 126 -5.40 -2.95 1.08
C ILE A 126 -6.75 -2.40 0.67
N ILE A 127 -7.27 -1.42 1.42
CA ILE A 127 -8.55 -0.75 1.13
C ILE A 127 -8.24 0.70 0.80
N ASP A 128 -8.30 1.03 -0.47
CA ASP A 128 -8.08 2.40 -0.95
C ASP A 128 -9.35 3.23 -0.86
N GLU A 129 -9.19 4.54 -0.66
CA GLU A 129 -10.25 5.52 -0.45
C GLU A 129 -11.30 5.06 0.58
N VAL A 130 -10.83 4.51 1.71
CA VAL A 130 -11.65 3.87 2.74
C VAL A 130 -12.78 4.77 3.28
N HIS A 131 -12.65 6.10 3.20
CA HIS A 131 -13.69 7.06 3.56
C HIS A 131 -14.95 6.98 2.68
N MET A 132 -14.87 6.29 1.52
CA MET A 132 -16.01 6.08 0.62
C MET A 132 -16.91 4.91 1.02
N LEU A 133 -16.52 4.10 2.01
CA LEU A 133 -17.36 3.03 2.52
C LEU A 133 -18.65 3.59 3.12
N SER A 134 -19.77 2.90 2.90
CA SER A 134 -21.04 3.22 3.57
C SER A 134 -20.94 3.03 5.08
N ALA A 135 -21.79 3.72 5.85
CA ALA A 135 -21.79 3.58 7.31
C ALA A 135 -22.03 2.13 7.78
N SER A 136 -22.87 1.38 7.06
CA SER A 136 -23.12 -0.04 7.34
C SER A 136 -21.91 -0.92 7.02
N ALA A 137 -21.16 -0.62 5.94
CA ALA A 137 -19.91 -1.29 5.60
C ALA A 137 -18.82 -1.02 6.65
N PHE A 138 -18.66 0.23 7.09
CA PHE A 138 -17.76 0.57 8.19
C PHE A 138 -18.09 -0.22 9.46
N ASN A 139 -19.36 -0.29 9.87
CA ASN A 139 -19.78 -1.03 11.06
C ASN A 139 -19.52 -2.53 10.94
N ALA A 140 -19.70 -3.13 9.77
CA ALA A 140 -19.36 -4.52 9.53
C ALA A 140 -17.84 -4.77 9.65
N PHE A 141 -17.02 -3.82 9.20
CA PHE A 141 -15.58 -3.89 9.24
C PHE A 141 -14.99 -3.67 10.64
N LEU A 142 -15.62 -2.83 11.46
CA LEU A 142 -15.17 -2.50 12.83
C LEU A 142 -14.97 -3.75 13.69
N LYS A 143 -15.88 -4.73 13.64
CA LYS A 143 -15.76 -5.99 14.39
C LYS A 143 -14.45 -6.72 14.05
N THR A 144 -14.07 -6.74 12.79
CA THR A 144 -12.84 -7.40 12.34
C THR A 144 -11.58 -6.62 12.78
N LEU A 145 -11.66 -5.28 12.85
CA LEU A 145 -10.57 -4.46 13.38
C LEU A 145 -10.43 -4.55 14.90
N GLU A 146 -11.52 -4.86 15.62
CA GLU A 146 -11.51 -5.05 17.08
C GLU A 146 -10.87 -6.38 17.48
N GLU A 147 -11.18 -7.44 16.75
CA GLU A 147 -10.67 -8.79 16.97
C GLU A 147 -10.10 -9.40 15.70
N PRO A 148 -9.00 -8.84 15.19
CA PRO A 148 -8.41 -9.31 13.94
C PRO A 148 -7.78 -10.70 14.11
N PRO A 149 -7.92 -11.60 13.13
CA PRO A 149 -7.14 -12.83 13.12
C PRO A 149 -5.63 -12.51 13.13
N ARG A 150 -4.84 -13.34 13.81
CA ARG A 150 -3.39 -13.13 13.96
C ARG A 150 -2.64 -12.97 12.64
N HIS A 151 -3.12 -13.61 11.59
CA HIS A 151 -2.52 -13.59 10.25
C HIS A 151 -3.03 -12.44 9.37
N ALA A 152 -3.99 -11.64 9.84
CA ALA A 152 -4.59 -10.57 9.05
C ALA A 152 -3.94 -9.22 9.33
N ILE A 153 -3.61 -8.49 8.26
CA ILE A 153 -3.12 -7.12 8.30
C ILE A 153 -3.96 -6.27 7.35
N PHE A 154 -4.47 -5.16 7.86
CA PHE A 154 -5.25 -4.19 7.09
C PHE A 154 -4.43 -2.94 6.83
N ILE A 155 -4.41 -2.49 5.59
CA ILE A 155 -3.78 -1.23 5.19
C ILE A 155 -4.85 -0.38 4.53
N LEU A 156 -5.35 0.59 5.28
CA LEU A 156 -6.38 1.51 4.85
C LEU A 156 -5.70 2.75 4.28
N ALA A 157 -6.18 3.26 3.14
CA ALA A 157 -5.70 4.50 2.57
C ALA A 157 -6.85 5.50 2.41
N THR A 158 -6.58 6.77 2.70
CA THR A 158 -7.58 7.83 2.57
C THR A 158 -6.94 9.17 2.19
N THR A 159 -7.65 9.92 1.36
CA THR A 159 -7.37 11.35 1.11
C THR A 159 -8.05 12.26 2.12
N GLU A 160 -9.03 11.72 2.88
CA GLU A 160 -9.90 12.50 3.77
C GLU A 160 -9.93 11.93 5.20
N LYS A 161 -8.82 12.09 5.92
CA LYS A 161 -8.66 11.60 7.30
C LYS A 161 -9.80 12.03 8.23
N HIS A 162 -10.31 13.24 8.04
CA HIS A 162 -11.38 13.80 8.87
C HIS A 162 -12.74 13.09 8.70
N LYS A 163 -12.93 12.32 7.62
CA LYS A 163 -14.14 11.50 7.41
C LYS A 163 -14.05 10.11 8.06
N ILE A 164 -12.87 9.73 8.56
CA ILE A 164 -12.69 8.43 9.19
C ILE A 164 -13.21 8.48 10.62
N LEU A 165 -14.00 7.48 10.99
CA LEU A 165 -14.58 7.37 12.32
C LEU A 165 -13.48 7.29 13.40
N PRO A 166 -13.64 8.00 14.54
CA PRO A 166 -12.69 7.93 15.66
C PRO A 166 -12.45 6.50 16.17
N THR A 167 -13.45 5.65 16.08
CA THR A 167 -13.37 4.23 16.43
C THR A 167 -12.41 3.44 15.54
N ILE A 168 -12.23 3.84 14.29
CA ILE A 168 -11.22 3.25 13.37
C ILE A 168 -9.86 3.87 13.64
N LEU A 169 -9.78 5.20 13.77
CA LEU A 169 -8.53 5.90 14.05
C LEU A 169 -7.82 5.34 15.29
N SER A 170 -8.58 5.03 16.35
CA SER A 170 -8.03 4.49 17.59
C SER A 170 -7.47 3.07 17.49
N ARG A 171 -7.79 2.34 16.41
CA ARG A 171 -7.36 0.96 16.16
C ARG A 171 -6.27 0.83 15.12
N CYS A 172 -5.96 1.92 14.43
CA CYS A 172 -4.97 1.94 13.36
C CYS A 172 -3.68 2.65 13.79
N GLN A 173 -2.56 2.13 13.33
CA GLN A 173 -1.33 2.91 13.32
C GLN A 173 -1.39 3.89 12.14
N ILE A 174 -1.36 5.19 12.46
CA ILE A 174 -1.58 6.25 11.47
C ILE A 174 -0.25 6.73 10.90
N TYR A 175 -0.19 6.83 9.58
CA TYR A 175 0.93 7.37 8.83
C TYR A 175 0.45 8.51 7.93
N ASP A 176 0.93 9.70 8.20
CA ASP A 176 0.59 10.89 7.42
C ASP A 176 1.62 11.11 6.31
N PHE A 177 1.19 10.95 5.07
CA PHE A 177 1.99 11.17 3.87
C PHE A 177 2.04 12.66 3.54
N ASN A 178 3.22 13.19 3.37
CA ASN A 178 3.44 14.57 2.99
C ASN A 178 3.23 14.79 1.48
N ARG A 179 2.96 16.03 1.10
CA ARG A 179 3.06 16.42 -0.30
C ARG A 179 4.50 16.23 -0.77
N ILE A 180 4.66 15.74 -2.00
CA ILE A 180 5.97 15.63 -2.64
C ILE A 180 6.45 17.05 -2.94
N SER A 181 7.71 17.34 -2.62
CA SER A 181 8.31 18.63 -2.90
C SER A 181 8.49 18.85 -4.41
N VAL A 182 8.67 20.10 -4.83
CA VAL A 182 8.97 20.40 -6.24
C VAL A 182 10.30 19.76 -6.63
N GLU A 183 11.30 19.84 -5.75
CA GLU A 183 12.62 19.26 -5.95
C GLU A 183 12.56 17.75 -6.17
N ASP A 184 11.82 17.02 -5.33
CA ASP A 184 11.63 15.57 -5.47
C ASP A 184 10.87 15.23 -6.76
N THR A 185 9.89 16.04 -7.13
CA THR A 185 9.11 15.87 -8.36
C THR A 185 10.00 16.05 -9.58
N VAL A 186 10.80 17.11 -9.63
CA VAL A 186 11.77 17.39 -10.71
C VAL A 186 12.79 16.27 -10.83
N ALA A 187 13.37 15.83 -9.71
CA ALA A 187 14.31 14.72 -9.69
C ALA A 187 13.70 13.42 -10.25
N HIS A 188 12.46 13.12 -9.88
CA HIS A 188 11.76 11.93 -10.38
C HIS A 188 11.42 12.04 -11.87
N LEU A 189 10.98 13.20 -12.34
CA LEU A 189 10.71 13.43 -13.76
C LEU A 189 11.99 13.33 -14.60
N ALA A 190 13.10 13.89 -14.12
CA ALA A 190 14.41 13.76 -14.77
C ALA A 190 14.86 12.29 -14.86
N TYR A 191 14.66 11.52 -13.79
CA TYR A 191 14.92 10.08 -13.79
C TYR A 191 14.08 9.34 -14.84
N VAL A 192 12.78 9.59 -14.91
CA VAL A 192 11.89 8.96 -15.90
C VAL A 192 12.29 9.34 -17.32
N ALA A 193 12.56 10.64 -17.58
CA ALA A 193 13.00 11.12 -18.89
C ALA A 193 14.30 10.42 -19.33
N SER A 194 15.27 10.31 -18.42
CA SER A 194 16.52 9.60 -18.69
C SER A 194 16.30 8.13 -19.05
N LYS A 195 15.38 7.44 -18.38
CA LYS A 195 15.05 6.03 -18.66
C LYS A 195 14.32 5.83 -19.99
N GLU A 196 13.53 6.82 -20.41
CA GLU A 196 12.84 6.81 -21.71
C GLU A 196 13.72 7.37 -22.85
N GLY A 197 14.97 7.79 -22.58
CA GLY A 197 15.86 8.38 -23.57
C GLY A 197 15.39 9.76 -24.07
N ILE A 198 14.59 10.46 -23.26
CA ILE A 198 14.07 11.78 -23.58
C ILE A 198 15.00 12.84 -22.98
N THR A 199 15.46 13.79 -23.81
CA THR A 199 16.16 14.98 -23.31
C THR A 199 15.12 16.02 -22.90
N ALA A 200 15.02 16.28 -21.59
CA ALA A 200 14.14 17.31 -21.07
C ALA A 200 14.95 18.56 -20.72
N GLU A 201 14.48 19.72 -21.15
CA GLU A 201 15.06 20.99 -20.73
C GLU A 201 14.74 21.25 -19.26
N PRO A 202 15.69 21.83 -18.46
CA PRO A 202 15.47 22.08 -17.05
C PRO A 202 14.22 22.92 -16.74
N GLU A 203 13.88 23.84 -17.65
CA GLU A 203 12.68 24.70 -17.54
C GLU A 203 11.38 23.93 -17.74
N ALA A 204 11.39 22.82 -18.49
CA ALA A 204 10.24 21.98 -18.72
C ALA A 204 9.91 21.03 -17.55
N LEU A 205 10.84 20.87 -16.61
CA LEU A 205 10.69 20.01 -15.43
C LEU A 205 10.19 20.78 -14.20
N ASN A 206 10.21 22.10 -14.22
CA ASN A 206 9.70 23.01 -13.20
C ASN A 206 8.28 23.43 -13.57
#